data_7057559875c8fce56e8d723a10c4b8ad
#
_entry.id   7057559875c8fce56e8d723a10c4b8ad
#
_cell.length_a   1.000
_cell.length_b   1.000
_cell.length_c   1.000
_cell.angle_alpha   90.00
_cell.angle_beta   90.00
_cell.angle_gamma   90.00
#
_symmetry.space_group_name_H-M   'P 1'
#
loop_
_entity.id
_entity.type
_entity.pdbx_description
1 polymer ?
#
loop_
_entity_poly.entity_id
_entity_poly.type
_entity_poly.pdbx_seq_one_letter_code
_entity_poly.pdbx_strand_id
1 'polypeptide(L)'
;MKRNLKYRHVTMTFIKGCRIPLTGFIISLALFFLSGIGTVYCADINDIIFQGADYHYKGRLDEAIVQFQTAVRLEPNNEYAHNQLGILYAKKERYPDAFREFSTVVHIDRHNTFALLWLGILHLQKGDLDNAFGMFHEIISIDPNNADAYYFIGSIYNFRHNTLKAIEYLKKARDADSAEPDTHYRLGRAFHNVDMINNAYLEYYRALQLKPSYTKAINEIGWIYYNQGMYKEAVAEWQRTLKINPKDRNAISNLAKAYNEIAFYALSKGDKRGAVAYWRATLSLMPNNKAAGYYIKKYGK
;
A
#
# COMPACT_ATOMS: atom_id res chain seq x y z
N MET A 1 -1.02 20.88 9.86
CA MET A 1 -1.22 19.51 10.43
C MET A 1 -0.68 18.51 9.40
N LYS A 2 0.58 18.05 9.57
CA LYS A 2 1.24 17.11 8.64
C LYS A 2 0.70 15.70 8.93
N ARG A 3 -0.23 15.20 8.12
CA ARG A 3 -0.61 13.78 8.12
C ARG A 3 0.30 13.03 7.15
N ASN A 4 1.20 12.22 7.70
CA ASN A 4 2.02 11.27 6.97
C ASN A 4 1.13 10.28 6.21
N LEU A 5 0.96 10.48 4.92
CA LEU A 5 0.49 9.46 3.99
C LEU A 5 1.63 8.45 3.82
N LYS A 6 1.61 7.37 4.60
CA LYS A 6 2.54 6.24 4.45
C LYS A 6 2.13 5.43 3.23
N TYR A 7 2.70 5.75 2.08
CA TYR A 7 2.73 4.87 0.92
C TYR A 7 3.71 3.70 1.18
N ARG A 8 3.30 2.76 2.02
CA ARG A 8 3.96 1.46 2.17
C ARG A 8 3.06 0.43 1.50
N HIS A 9 3.41 -0.05 0.34
CA HIS A 9 2.94 -1.23 -0.40
C HIS A 9 2.47 -1.02 -1.85
N VAL A 10 3.10 -0.14 -2.63
CA VAL A 10 2.92 -0.17 -4.10
C VAL A 10 4.04 -0.97 -4.79
N THR A 11 4.98 -1.55 -4.07
CA THR A 11 6.25 -2.01 -4.66
C THR A 11 6.36 -3.50 -4.91
N MET A 12 5.33 -4.34 -4.80
CA MET A 12 5.58 -5.79 -4.92
C MET A 12 4.74 -6.59 -5.92
N THR A 13 3.90 -5.98 -6.76
CA THR A 13 3.10 -6.79 -7.70
C THR A 13 3.47 -6.60 -9.18
N PHE A 14 4.44 -5.78 -9.55
CA PHE A 14 4.71 -5.45 -10.95
C PHE A 14 5.94 -6.11 -11.58
N ILE A 15 6.38 -7.30 -11.12
CA ILE A 15 7.37 -8.10 -11.87
C ILE A 15 6.73 -9.43 -12.30
N LYS A 16 5.65 -9.37 -13.09
CA LYS A 16 5.18 -10.49 -13.89
C LYS A 16 5.13 -10.07 -15.36
N GLY A 17 6.26 -10.11 -16.05
CA GLY A 17 6.24 -9.83 -17.49
C GLY A 17 7.56 -9.94 -18.23
N CYS A 18 8.70 -9.96 -17.59
CA CYS A 18 9.98 -10.13 -18.25
C CYS A 18 10.50 -11.56 -18.10
N ARG A 19 10.12 -12.44 -19.05
CA ARG A 19 10.82 -13.71 -19.26
C ARG A 19 12.15 -13.40 -19.94
N ILE A 20 13.24 -13.40 -19.17
CA ILE A 20 14.60 -13.42 -19.70
C ILE A 20 14.91 -14.88 -20.03
N PRO A 21 15.32 -15.23 -21.26
CA PRO A 21 15.72 -16.60 -21.59
C PRO A 21 17.02 -16.96 -20.85
N LEU A 22 16.96 -18.00 -20.05
CA LEU A 22 18.11 -18.65 -19.40
C LEU A 22 18.88 -19.50 -20.41
N THR A 23 19.63 -18.89 -21.32
CA THR A 23 20.62 -19.62 -22.12
C THR A 23 21.84 -18.73 -22.35
N GLY A 24 22.88 -18.90 -21.54
CA GLY A 24 24.14 -18.20 -21.75
C GLY A 24 25.11 -18.21 -20.58
N PHE A 25 25.03 -19.20 -19.69
CA PHE A 25 26.07 -19.43 -18.69
C PHE A 25 26.81 -20.71 -19.09
N ILE A 26 27.98 -20.58 -19.64
CA ILE A 26 29.19 -21.39 -19.65
C ILE A 26 29.95 -21.05 -20.92
N ILE A 27 31.14 -20.51 -20.80
CA ILE A 27 32.34 -20.40 -21.64
C ILE A 27 32.89 -18.98 -21.54
N SER A 28 33.79 -18.74 -20.58
CA SER A 28 34.91 -17.81 -20.66
C SER A 28 35.73 -17.82 -19.37
N LEU A 29 36.32 -18.94 -19.05
CA LEU A 29 37.41 -18.99 -18.06
C LEU A 29 38.60 -19.75 -18.68
N ALA A 30 39.17 -19.26 -19.75
CA ALA A 30 40.50 -19.64 -20.23
C ALA A 30 40.86 -18.75 -21.44
N LEU A 31 41.61 -17.69 -21.16
CA LEU A 31 42.58 -17.06 -22.08
C LEU A 31 43.10 -15.74 -21.46
N PHE A 32 43.60 -15.83 -20.25
CA PHE A 32 44.51 -14.82 -19.70
C PHE A 32 45.93 -15.27 -19.98
N PHE A 33 46.71 -14.44 -20.60
CA PHE A 33 48.13 -14.46 -21.00
C PHE A 33 48.35 -14.69 -22.48
N LEU A 34 48.49 -13.60 -23.19
CA LEU A 34 49.45 -13.30 -24.25
C LEU A 34 48.89 -12.27 -25.24
N SER A 35 49.01 -11.00 -24.86
CA SER A 35 49.31 -9.89 -25.80
C SER A 35 49.08 -8.58 -25.04
N GLY A 36 50.12 -7.80 -24.90
CA GLY A 36 50.10 -6.48 -24.24
C GLY A 36 49.46 -5.39 -25.13
N ILE A 37 48.19 -5.59 -25.43
CA ILE A 37 47.29 -4.54 -25.94
C ILE A 37 46.11 -4.61 -24.97
N GLY A 38 45.99 -3.63 -24.06
CA GLY A 38 44.85 -3.49 -23.21
C GLY A 38 43.59 -3.39 -24.04
N THR A 39 42.89 -4.50 -24.22
CA THR A 39 41.50 -4.45 -24.63
C THR A 39 40.78 -3.72 -23.49
N VAL A 40 40.49 -2.44 -23.73
CA VAL A 40 39.48 -1.73 -22.96
C VAL A 40 38.21 -2.57 -23.18
N TYR A 41 37.88 -3.42 -22.17
CA TYR A 41 36.56 -4.03 -22.08
C TYR A 41 35.58 -2.86 -21.97
N CYS A 42 35.01 -2.47 -23.11
CA CYS A 42 33.83 -1.64 -23.10
C CYS A 42 32.78 -2.51 -22.38
N ALA A 43 32.50 -2.25 -21.11
CA ALA A 43 31.47 -2.97 -20.41
C ALA A 43 30.17 -2.83 -21.19
N ASP A 44 29.60 -3.96 -21.63
CA ASP A 44 28.34 -3.96 -22.35
C ASP A 44 27.28 -3.29 -21.43
N ILE A 45 26.53 -2.36 -21.98
CA ILE A 45 25.47 -1.67 -21.23
C ILE A 45 24.50 -2.67 -20.61
N ASN A 46 24.25 -3.79 -21.28
CA ASN A 46 23.41 -4.87 -20.75
C ASN A 46 24.00 -5.50 -19.49
N ASP A 47 25.32 -5.66 -19.40
CA ASP A 47 25.99 -6.17 -18.20
C ASP A 47 25.87 -5.17 -17.05
N ILE A 48 25.98 -3.88 -17.33
CA ILE A 48 25.82 -2.81 -16.34
C ILE A 48 24.38 -2.78 -15.82
N ILE A 49 23.41 -2.83 -16.73
CA ILE A 49 21.98 -2.88 -16.37
C ILE A 49 21.67 -4.12 -15.54
N PHE A 50 22.18 -5.27 -15.94
CA PHE A 50 22.00 -6.52 -15.20
C PHE A 50 22.60 -6.45 -13.79
N GLN A 51 23.81 -5.92 -13.65
CA GLN A 51 24.43 -5.71 -12.33
C GLN A 51 23.63 -4.74 -11.47
N GLY A 52 23.12 -3.65 -12.07
CA GLY A 52 22.26 -2.70 -11.38
C GLY A 52 20.97 -3.36 -10.85
N ALA A 53 20.34 -4.20 -11.67
CA ALA A 53 19.16 -4.96 -11.29
C ALA A 53 19.45 -5.99 -10.18
N ASP A 54 20.59 -6.69 -10.25
CA ASP A 54 21.03 -7.63 -9.23
C ASP A 54 21.31 -6.94 -7.89
N TYR A 55 22.00 -5.80 -7.89
CA TYR A 55 22.18 -5.00 -6.70
C TYR A 55 20.85 -4.51 -6.11
N HIS A 56 19.92 -4.08 -6.95
CA HIS A 56 18.59 -3.68 -6.52
C HIS A 56 17.84 -4.84 -5.85
N TYR A 57 17.87 -6.03 -6.46
CA TYR A 57 17.25 -7.25 -5.92
C TYR A 57 17.83 -7.64 -4.55
N LYS A 58 19.14 -7.49 -4.38
CA LYS A 58 19.87 -7.74 -3.12
C LYS A 58 19.69 -6.63 -2.08
N GLY A 59 18.93 -5.58 -2.37
CA GLY A 59 18.72 -4.44 -1.47
C GLY A 59 19.90 -3.48 -1.37
N ARG A 60 20.93 -3.65 -2.21
CA ARG A 60 22.12 -2.80 -2.27
C ARG A 60 21.83 -1.57 -3.13
N LEU A 61 21.04 -0.64 -2.57
CA LEU A 61 20.45 0.47 -3.35
C LEU A 61 21.50 1.45 -3.88
N ASP A 62 22.56 1.73 -3.12
CA ASP A 62 23.59 2.69 -3.54
C ASP A 62 24.42 2.15 -4.72
N GLU A 63 24.77 0.88 -4.67
CA GLU A 63 25.49 0.23 -5.75
C GLU A 63 24.61 0.10 -7.01
N ALA A 64 23.33 -0.19 -6.85
CA ALA A 64 22.38 -0.18 -7.96
C ALA A 64 22.31 1.20 -8.63
N ILE A 65 22.25 2.28 -7.84
CA ILE A 65 22.25 3.65 -8.36
C ILE A 65 23.52 3.92 -9.18
N VAL A 66 24.69 3.52 -8.71
CA VAL A 66 25.96 3.73 -9.44
C VAL A 66 25.91 3.02 -10.79
N GLN A 67 25.39 1.78 -10.87
CA GLN A 67 25.32 1.05 -12.14
C GLN A 67 24.34 1.74 -13.10
N PHE A 68 23.13 2.09 -12.65
CA PHE A 68 22.17 2.75 -13.53
C PHE A 68 22.61 4.16 -13.95
N GLN A 69 23.32 4.91 -13.09
CA GLN A 69 23.95 6.17 -13.48
C GLN A 69 25.02 5.96 -14.56
N THR A 70 25.75 4.85 -14.51
CA THR A 70 26.72 4.49 -15.52
C THR A 70 26.02 4.14 -16.83
N ALA A 71 24.91 3.39 -16.77
CA ALA A 71 24.09 3.07 -17.94
C ALA A 71 23.55 4.35 -18.62
N VAL A 72 23.02 5.30 -17.85
CA VAL A 72 22.53 6.59 -18.37
C VAL A 72 23.65 7.45 -18.97
N ARG A 73 24.88 7.37 -18.43
CA ARG A 73 26.04 8.09 -19.05
C ARG A 73 26.41 7.49 -20.40
N LEU A 74 26.29 6.18 -20.57
CA LEU A 74 26.58 5.50 -21.84
C LEU A 74 25.45 5.68 -22.86
N GLU A 75 24.20 5.59 -22.39
CA GLU A 75 22.99 5.76 -23.18
C GLU A 75 22.04 6.77 -22.49
N PRO A 76 22.16 8.08 -22.79
CA PRO A 76 21.37 9.13 -22.15
C PRO A 76 19.85 9.03 -22.35
N ASN A 77 19.40 8.26 -23.35
CA ASN A 77 17.97 8.04 -23.62
C ASN A 77 17.50 6.63 -23.21
N ASN A 78 18.25 5.93 -22.36
CA ASN A 78 17.85 4.61 -21.89
C ASN A 78 16.72 4.73 -20.85
N GLU A 79 15.48 4.59 -21.30
CA GLU A 79 14.28 4.72 -20.47
C GLU A 79 14.29 3.77 -19.28
N TYR A 80 14.77 2.52 -19.49
CA TYR A 80 14.81 1.54 -18.41
C TYR A 80 15.75 1.99 -17.29
N ALA A 81 16.94 2.49 -17.63
CA ALA A 81 17.90 2.96 -16.64
C ALA A 81 17.38 4.18 -15.86
N HIS A 82 16.75 5.14 -16.54
CA HIS A 82 16.09 6.29 -15.91
C HIS A 82 14.94 5.84 -15.00
N ASN A 83 14.08 4.93 -15.44
CA ASN A 83 13.00 4.38 -14.62
C ASN A 83 13.55 3.71 -13.35
N GLN A 84 14.61 2.91 -13.44
CA GLN A 84 15.24 2.27 -12.29
C GLN A 84 15.85 3.30 -11.33
N LEU A 85 16.54 4.32 -11.84
CA LEU A 85 17.03 5.43 -11.01
C LEU A 85 15.90 6.15 -10.31
N GLY A 86 14.82 6.45 -11.01
CA GLY A 86 13.63 7.08 -10.40
C GLY A 86 13.07 6.26 -9.23
N ILE A 87 12.91 4.94 -9.42
CA ILE A 87 12.46 4.03 -8.36
C ILE A 87 13.44 4.02 -7.18
N LEU A 88 14.73 3.91 -7.44
CA LEU A 88 15.76 3.84 -6.39
C LEU A 88 15.82 5.14 -5.60
N TYR A 89 15.76 6.29 -6.26
CA TYR A 89 15.70 7.59 -5.60
C TYR A 89 14.42 7.75 -4.78
N ALA A 90 13.28 7.33 -5.29
CA ALA A 90 12.02 7.34 -4.54
C ALA A 90 12.09 6.45 -3.29
N LYS A 91 12.70 5.26 -3.38
CA LYS A 91 12.95 4.37 -2.23
C LYS A 91 13.84 5.00 -1.17
N LYS A 92 14.80 5.83 -1.60
CA LYS A 92 15.69 6.58 -0.69
C LYS A 92 15.10 7.92 -0.24
N GLU A 93 13.83 8.19 -0.52
CA GLU A 93 13.12 9.44 -0.23
C GLU A 93 13.77 10.68 -0.89
N ARG A 94 14.60 10.47 -1.92
CA ARG A 94 15.22 11.50 -2.75
C ARG A 94 14.24 11.92 -3.86
N TYR A 95 13.10 12.45 -3.47
CA TYR A 95 11.98 12.76 -4.37
C TYR A 95 12.31 13.73 -5.51
N PRO A 96 13.14 14.79 -5.31
CA PRO A 96 13.54 15.68 -6.42
C PRO A 96 14.35 14.94 -7.50
N ASP A 97 15.22 14.01 -7.10
CA ASP A 97 16.00 13.23 -8.05
C ASP A 97 15.11 12.23 -8.79
N ALA A 98 14.21 11.54 -8.08
CA ALA A 98 13.22 10.65 -8.69
C ALA A 98 12.34 11.39 -9.72
N PHE A 99 11.88 12.59 -9.37
CA PHE A 99 11.09 13.43 -10.27
C PHE A 99 11.85 13.76 -11.56
N ARG A 100 13.13 14.12 -11.47
CA ARG A 100 13.96 14.42 -12.63
C ARG A 100 14.07 13.21 -13.55
N GLU A 101 14.36 12.02 -13.00
CA GLU A 101 14.53 10.81 -13.81
C GLU A 101 13.23 10.43 -14.53
N PHE A 102 12.09 10.40 -13.85
CA PHE A 102 10.80 10.12 -14.49
C PHE A 102 10.39 11.20 -15.50
N SER A 103 10.69 12.47 -15.23
CA SER A 103 10.45 13.54 -16.19
C SER A 103 11.30 13.37 -17.46
N THR A 104 12.53 12.86 -17.33
CA THR A 104 13.36 12.52 -18.47
C THR A 104 12.71 11.41 -19.29
N VAL A 105 12.17 10.35 -18.65
CA VAL A 105 11.47 9.29 -19.38
C VAL A 105 10.26 9.85 -20.15
N VAL A 106 9.45 10.69 -19.53
CA VAL A 106 8.29 11.32 -20.23
C VAL A 106 8.74 12.25 -21.34
N HIS A 107 9.93 12.86 -21.25
CA HIS A 107 10.49 13.63 -22.34
C HIS A 107 10.93 12.75 -23.54
N ILE A 108 11.46 11.55 -23.26
CA ILE A 108 11.85 10.55 -24.28
C ILE A 108 10.60 9.93 -24.92
N ASP A 109 9.69 9.42 -24.08
CA ASP A 109 8.41 8.86 -24.50
C ASP A 109 7.25 9.48 -23.69
N ARG A 110 6.46 10.33 -24.33
CA ARG A 110 5.31 11.01 -23.73
C ARG A 110 4.17 10.05 -23.36
N HIS A 111 4.15 8.86 -23.94
CA HIS A 111 3.12 7.85 -23.67
C HIS A 111 3.57 6.81 -22.64
N ASN A 112 4.71 7.01 -21.97
CA ASN A 112 5.19 6.11 -20.94
C ASN A 112 4.32 6.22 -19.67
N THR A 113 3.27 5.39 -19.61
CA THR A 113 2.30 5.38 -18.50
C THR A 113 2.93 5.07 -17.15
N PHE A 114 4.04 4.30 -17.13
CA PHE A 114 4.78 4.00 -15.90
C PHE A 114 5.44 5.26 -15.32
N ALA A 115 6.11 6.04 -16.14
CA ALA A 115 6.75 7.29 -15.69
C ALA A 115 5.72 8.34 -15.29
N LEU A 116 4.62 8.48 -16.07
CA LEU A 116 3.49 9.34 -15.72
C LEU A 116 2.87 8.93 -14.37
N LEU A 117 2.71 7.63 -14.10
CA LEU A 117 2.19 7.12 -12.83
C LEU A 117 3.08 7.56 -11.66
N TRP A 118 4.38 7.39 -11.79
CA TRP A 118 5.33 7.80 -10.75
C TRP A 118 5.36 9.32 -10.55
N LEU A 119 5.31 10.11 -11.62
CA LEU A 119 5.19 11.57 -11.49
C LEU A 119 3.91 11.97 -10.75
N GLY A 120 2.77 11.34 -11.07
CA GLY A 120 1.53 11.54 -10.34
C GLY A 120 1.66 11.20 -8.86
N ILE A 121 2.30 10.07 -8.52
CA ILE A 121 2.58 9.67 -7.12
C ILE A 121 3.48 10.67 -6.42
N LEU A 122 4.52 11.18 -7.08
CA LEU A 122 5.43 12.19 -6.52
C LEU A 122 4.72 13.53 -6.29
N HIS A 123 3.80 13.94 -7.19
CA HIS A 123 2.94 15.10 -6.97
C HIS A 123 2.02 14.89 -5.76
N LEU A 124 1.42 13.70 -5.59
CA LEU A 124 0.64 13.37 -4.38
C LEU A 124 1.48 13.47 -3.11
N GLN A 125 2.72 12.99 -3.16
CA GLN A 125 3.65 13.07 -2.02
C GLN A 125 3.95 14.50 -1.62
N LYS A 126 4.02 15.40 -2.59
CA LYS A 126 4.20 16.85 -2.39
C LYS A 126 2.91 17.54 -1.93
N GLY A 127 1.75 16.89 -2.06
CA GLY A 127 0.44 17.48 -1.79
C GLY A 127 -0.16 18.24 -2.99
N ASP A 128 0.44 18.13 -4.14
CA ASP A 128 0.01 18.77 -5.39
C ASP A 128 -1.01 17.88 -6.11
N LEU A 129 -2.26 18.00 -5.66
CA LEU A 129 -3.35 17.14 -6.13
C LEU A 129 -3.76 17.45 -7.57
N ASP A 130 -3.58 18.67 -8.04
CA ASP A 130 -4.03 19.08 -9.37
C ASP A 130 -3.10 18.53 -10.45
N ASN A 131 -1.78 18.66 -10.27
CA ASN A 131 -0.82 18.04 -11.19
C ASN A 131 -0.88 16.52 -11.13
N ALA A 132 -1.03 15.90 -9.94
CA ALA A 132 -1.24 14.46 -9.83
C ALA A 132 -2.47 13.99 -10.63
N PHE A 133 -3.57 14.70 -10.50
CA PHE A 133 -4.81 14.42 -11.23
C PHE A 133 -4.60 14.50 -12.75
N GLY A 134 -3.87 15.53 -13.22
CA GLY A 134 -3.51 15.67 -14.62
C GLY A 134 -2.72 14.48 -15.15
N MET A 135 -1.69 14.04 -14.43
CA MET A 135 -0.89 12.86 -14.82
C MET A 135 -1.74 11.60 -14.93
N PHE A 136 -2.61 11.32 -13.95
CA PHE A 136 -3.48 10.14 -13.99
C PHE A 136 -4.54 10.22 -15.08
N HIS A 137 -5.05 11.41 -15.41
CA HIS A 137 -5.94 11.60 -16.55
C HIS A 137 -5.23 11.38 -17.88
N GLU A 138 -3.97 11.79 -18.01
CA GLU A 138 -3.16 11.51 -19.19
C GLU A 138 -2.98 10.00 -19.37
N ILE A 139 -2.70 9.26 -18.29
CA ILE A 139 -2.63 7.80 -18.36
C ILE A 139 -3.93 7.19 -18.89
N ILE A 140 -5.11 7.63 -18.42
CA ILE A 140 -6.39 7.10 -18.90
C ILE A 140 -6.61 7.41 -20.39
N SER A 141 -6.10 8.53 -20.89
CA SER A 141 -6.20 8.86 -22.31
C SER A 141 -5.35 7.94 -23.20
N ILE A 142 -4.24 7.41 -22.65
CA ILE A 142 -3.34 6.48 -23.35
C ILE A 142 -3.84 5.04 -23.18
N ASP A 143 -4.17 4.66 -21.94
CA ASP A 143 -4.65 3.33 -21.54
C ASP A 143 -5.98 3.47 -20.76
N PRO A 144 -7.13 3.38 -21.45
CA PRO A 144 -8.46 3.50 -20.83
C PRO A 144 -8.79 2.39 -19.82
N ASN A 145 -7.97 1.34 -19.72
CA ASN A 145 -8.17 0.25 -18.75
C ASN A 145 -7.15 0.28 -17.61
N ASN A 146 -6.44 1.38 -17.43
CA ASN A 146 -5.43 1.47 -16.39
C ASN A 146 -6.05 1.57 -14.99
N ALA A 147 -6.02 0.47 -14.25
CA ALA A 147 -6.59 0.35 -12.92
C ALA A 147 -5.95 1.31 -11.91
N ASP A 148 -4.62 1.48 -11.96
CA ASP A 148 -3.89 2.34 -11.04
C ASP A 148 -4.30 3.81 -11.22
N ALA A 149 -4.43 4.27 -12.46
CA ALA A 149 -4.86 5.64 -12.74
C ALA A 149 -6.26 5.92 -12.18
N TYR A 150 -7.22 5.01 -12.40
CA TYR A 150 -8.55 5.11 -11.83
C TYR A 150 -8.54 5.09 -10.30
N TYR A 151 -7.72 4.22 -9.70
CA TYR A 151 -7.56 4.14 -8.25
C TYR A 151 -7.04 5.45 -7.65
N PHE A 152 -6.04 6.06 -8.25
CA PHE A 152 -5.50 7.32 -7.74
C PHE A 152 -6.46 8.49 -7.95
N ILE A 153 -7.15 8.57 -9.08
CA ILE A 153 -8.20 9.59 -9.32
C ILE A 153 -9.32 9.43 -8.29
N GLY A 154 -9.81 8.21 -8.07
CA GLY A 154 -10.82 7.94 -7.04
C GLY A 154 -10.33 8.34 -5.64
N SER A 155 -9.06 8.10 -5.35
CA SER A 155 -8.44 8.50 -4.07
C SER A 155 -8.36 10.02 -3.92
N ILE A 156 -8.04 10.76 -4.99
CA ILE A 156 -8.04 12.24 -5.01
C ILE A 156 -9.46 12.77 -4.77
N TYR A 157 -10.47 12.22 -5.44
CA TYR A 157 -11.87 12.63 -5.21
C TYR A 157 -12.31 12.37 -3.77
N ASN A 158 -11.93 11.25 -3.20
CA ASN A 158 -12.22 10.96 -1.79
C ASN A 158 -11.53 11.97 -0.84
N PHE A 159 -10.29 12.36 -1.15
CA PHE A 159 -9.58 13.39 -0.38
C PHE A 159 -10.26 14.76 -0.51
N ARG A 160 -10.82 15.09 -1.69
CA ARG A 160 -11.60 16.31 -1.95
C ARG A 160 -13.04 16.23 -1.41
N HIS A 161 -13.39 15.20 -0.64
CA HIS A 161 -14.72 14.94 -0.10
C HIS A 161 -15.83 14.78 -1.17
N ASN A 162 -15.46 14.48 -2.42
CA ASN A 162 -16.41 14.14 -3.47
C ASN A 162 -16.57 12.62 -3.55
N THR A 163 -17.28 12.08 -2.55
CA THR A 163 -17.39 10.62 -2.36
C THR A 163 -18.10 9.92 -3.52
N LEU A 164 -19.08 10.58 -4.17
CA LEU A 164 -19.79 9.96 -5.30
C LEU A 164 -18.87 9.74 -6.51
N LYS A 165 -18.05 10.74 -6.85
CA LYS A 165 -17.02 10.58 -7.90
C LYS A 165 -15.93 9.59 -7.47
N ALA A 166 -15.57 9.57 -6.21
CA ALA A 166 -14.62 8.57 -5.70
C ALA A 166 -15.15 7.15 -5.92
N ILE A 167 -16.43 6.87 -5.62
CA ILE A 167 -17.08 5.58 -5.89
C ILE A 167 -17.05 5.25 -7.39
N GLU A 168 -17.38 6.22 -8.25
CA GLU A 168 -17.37 6.00 -9.70
C GLU A 168 -16.00 5.53 -10.19
N TYR A 169 -14.94 6.27 -9.86
CA TYR A 169 -13.58 5.96 -10.31
C TYR A 169 -13.00 4.70 -9.65
N LEU A 170 -13.29 4.47 -8.37
CA LEU A 170 -12.85 3.24 -7.70
C LEU A 170 -13.58 1.99 -8.24
N LYS A 171 -14.81 2.10 -8.72
CA LYS A 171 -15.48 1.03 -9.46
C LYS A 171 -14.76 0.73 -10.76
N LYS A 172 -14.39 1.75 -11.54
CA LYS A 172 -13.59 1.57 -12.77
C LYS A 172 -12.26 0.91 -12.48
N ALA A 173 -11.57 1.30 -11.39
CA ALA A 173 -10.34 0.66 -10.95
C ALA A 173 -10.54 -0.83 -10.62
N ARG A 174 -11.58 -1.16 -9.86
CA ARG A 174 -11.95 -2.55 -9.54
C ARG A 174 -12.29 -3.36 -10.78
N ASP A 175 -13.02 -2.77 -11.72
CA ASP A 175 -13.48 -3.47 -12.92
C ASP A 175 -12.30 -3.71 -13.90
N ALA A 176 -11.29 -2.84 -13.89
CA ALA A 176 -10.05 -3.00 -14.63
C ALA A 176 -9.08 -4.01 -13.96
N ASP A 177 -8.98 -4.00 -12.63
CA ASP A 177 -8.24 -5.00 -11.84
C ASP A 177 -9.02 -5.37 -10.57
N SER A 178 -9.65 -6.54 -10.61
CA SER A 178 -10.43 -7.07 -9.49
C SER A 178 -9.59 -7.82 -8.45
N ALA A 179 -8.28 -7.93 -8.63
CA ALA A 179 -7.38 -8.67 -7.74
C ALA A 179 -6.61 -7.79 -6.75
N GLU A 180 -6.84 -6.46 -6.76
CA GLU A 180 -6.14 -5.54 -5.87
C GLU A 180 -6.95 -5.27 -4.57
N PRO A 181 -6.49 -5.79 -3.41
CA PRO A 181 -7.22 -5.66 -2.14
C PRO A 181 -7.41 -4.20 -1.68
N ASP A 182 -6.46 -3.32 -2.01
CA ASP A 182 -6.54 -1.91 -1.57
C ASP A 182 -7.64 -1.15 -2.31
N THR A 183 -7.91 -1.49 -3.57
CA THR A 183 -9.02 -0.94 -4.36
C THR A 183 -10.36 -1.30 -3.72
N HIS A 184 -10.57 -2.57 -3.39
CA HIS A 184 -11.78 -3.02 -2.68
C HIS A 184 -11.93 -2.33 -1.32
N TYR A 185 -10.87 -2.25 -0.53
CA TYR A 185 -10.89 -1.55 0.75
C TYR A 185 -11.28 -0.07 0.60
N ARG A 186 -10.71 0.65 -0.38
CA ARG A 186 -11.05 2.06 -0.60
C ARG A 186 -12.46 2.25 -1.11
N LEU A 187 -12.93 1.39 -1.99
CA LEU A 187 -14.30 1.40 -2.48
C LEU A 187 -15.28 1.12 -1.32
N GLY A 188 -14.97 0.15 -0.46
CA GLY A 188 -15.73 -0.13 0.76
C GLY A 188 -15.81 1.10 1.68
N ARG A 189 -14.70 1.79 1.90
CA ARG A 189 -14.69 3.04 2.67
C ARG A 189 -15.49 4.16 2.03
N ALA A 190 -15.44 4.28 0.72
CA ALA A 190 -16.24 5.28 0.00
C ALA A 190 -17.75 4.98 0.13
N PHE A 191 -18.16 3.71 0.03
CA PHE A 191 -19.53 3.29 0.30
C PHE A 191 -19.94 3.55 1.76
N HIS A 192 -19.06 3.27 2.73
CA HIS A 192 -19.32 3.55 4.14
C HIS A 192 -19.58 5.05 4.39
N ASN A 193 -18.82 5.92 3.74
CA ASN A 193 -18.96 7.38 3.89
C ASN A 193 -20.28 7.93 3.36
N VAL A 194 -21.03 7.18 2.54
CA VAL A 194 -22.37 7.53 2.05
C VAL A 194 -23.46 6.59 2.59
N ASP A 195 -23.16 5.94 3.71
CA ASP A 195 -24.08 5.05 4.45
C ASP A 195 -24.58 3.82 3.65
N MET A 196 -23.88 3.45 2.58
CA MET A 196 -24.15 2.23 1.82
C MET A 196 -23.46 1.02 2.48
N ILE A 197 -23.90 0.69 3.70
CA ILE A 197 -23.20 -0.25 4.60
C ILE A 197 -23.08 -1.66 4.02
N ASN A 198 -24.12 -2.18 3.34
CA ASN A 198 -24.08 -3.50 2.72
C ASN A 198 -23.05 -3.57 1.59
N ASN A 199 -22.94 -2.51 0.79
CA ASN A 199 -21.92 -2.42 -0.26
C ASN A 199 -20.51 -2.33 0.34
N ALA A 200 -20.36 -1.53 1.41
CA ALA A 200 -19.10 -1.42 2.12
C ALA A 200 -18.63 -2.77 2.68
N TYR A 201 -19.53 -3.50 3.35
CA TYR A 201 -19.24 -4.84 3.86
C TYR A 201 -18.78 -5.80 2.76
N LEU A 202 -19.49 -5.84 1.63
CA LEU A 202 -19.15 -6.70 0.51
C LEU A 202 -17.75 -6.41 -0.04
N GLU A 203 -17.40 -5.14 -0.20
CA GLU A 203 -16.08 -4.75 -0.71
C GLU A 203 -14.97 -5.04 0.31
N TYR A 204 -15.19 -4.82 1.61
CA TYR A 204 -14.24 -5.24 2.64
C TYR A 204 -14.04 -6.76 2.69
N TYR A 205 -15.13 -7.51 2.53
CA TYR A 205 -15.08 -8.96 2.46
C TYR A 205 -14.27 -9.46 1.26
N ARG A 206 -14.45 -8.85 0.09
CA ARG A 206 -13.63 -9.13 -1.11
C ARG A 206 -12.15 -8.83 -0.89
N ALA A 207 -11.84 -7.69 -0.26
CA ALA A 207 -10.47 -7.39 0.13
C ALA A 207 -9.84 -8.48 1.01
N LEU A 208 -10.65 -9.07 1.93
CA LEU A 208 -10.19 -10.18 2.78
C LEU A 208 -10.08 -11.52 2.07
N GLN A 209 -10.89 -11.78 1.06
CA GLN A 209 -10.72 -12.96 0.20
C GLN A 209 -9.38 -12.91 -0.54
N LEU A 210 -8.98 -11.73 -1.04
CA LEU A 210 -7.71 -11.52 -1.72
C LEU A 210 -6.52 -11.49 -0.74
N LYS A 211 -6.71 -10.87 0.43
CA LYS A 211 -5.68 -10.72 1.47
C LYS A 211 -6.26 -10.99 2.86
N PRO A 212 -6.27 -12.26 3.33
CA PRO A 212 -6.86 -12.63 4.62
C PRO A 212 -6.28 -11.93 5.85
N SER A 213 -5.06 -11.40 5.74
CA SER A 213 -4.36 -10.65 6.79
C SER A 213 -4.51 -9.13 6.68
N TYR A 214 -5.48 -8.63 5.89
CA TYR A 214 -5.66 -7.20 5.67
C TYR A 214 -6.39 -6.55 6.85
N THR A 215 -5.63 -6.22 7.90
CA THR A 215 -6.14 -5.72 9.19
C THR A 215 -7.03 -4.48 9.08
N LYS A 216 -6.82 -3.64 8.07
CA LYS A 216 -7.68 -2.48 7.82
C LYS A 216 -9.11 -2.90 7.51
N ALA A 217 -9.31 -3.87 6.59
CA ALA A 217 -10.64 -4.36 6.24
C ALA A 217 -11.29 -5.13 7.40
N ILE A 218 -10.52 -5.92 8.15
CA ILE A 218 -11.01 -6.62 9.36
C ILE A 218 -11.54 -5.59 10.38
N ASN A 219 -10.81 -4.52 10.63
CA ASN A 219 -11.23 -3.47 11.57
C ASN A 219 -12.51 -2.77 11.12
N GLU A 220 -12.69 -2.50 9.83
CA GLU A 220 -13.91 -1.86 9.32
C GLU A 220 -15.13 -2.81 9.42
N ILE A 221 -14.97 -4.11 9.16
CA ILE A 221 -16.03 -5.10 9.39
C ILE A 221 -16.39 -5.16 10.87
N GLY A 222 -15.41 -5.16 11.78
CA GLY A 222 -15.65 -5.06 13.20
C GLY A 222 -16.49 -3.83 13.59
N TRP A 223 -16.22 -2.68 12.96
CA TRP A 223 -17.02 -1.47 13.16
C TRP A 223 -18.45 -1.60 12.62
N ILE A 224 -18.66 -2.25 11.49
CA ILE A 224 -20.00 -2.52 10.96
C ILE A 224 -20.79 -3.35 11.96
N TYR A 225 -20.23 -4.45 12.46
CA TYR A 225 -20.88 -5.29 13.47
C TYR A 225 -21.16 -4.50 14.76
N TYR A 226 -20.21 -3.70 15.24
CA TYR A 226 -20.39 -2.90 16.45
C TYR A 226 -21.56 -1.93 16.32
N ASN A 227 -21.66 -1.22 15.20
CA ASN A 227 -22.74 -0.26 14.94
C ASN A 227 -24.12 -0.93 14.79
N GLN A 228 -24.15 -2.22 14.43
CA GLN A 228 -25.36 -3.04 14.38
C GLN A 228 -25.73 -3.66 15.76
N GLY A 229 -24.95 -3.38 16.80
CA GLY A 229 -25.13 -3.97 18.13
C GLY A 229 -24.64 -5.43 18.24
N MET A 230 -24.01 -5.96 17.20
CA MET A 230 -23.42 -7.30 17.14
C MET A 230 -22.04 -7.30 17.78
N TYR A 231 -22.01 -7.03 19.09
CA TYR A 231 -20.75 -6.78 19.79
C TYR A 231 -19.84 -8.00 19.88
N LYS A 232 -20.40 -9.22 19.92
CA LYS A 232 -19.61 -10.46 19.95
C LYS A 232 -18.87 -10.71 18.65
N GLU A 233 -19.53 -10.45 17.53
CA GLU A 233 -18.96 -10.52 16.19
C GLU A 233 -17.87 -9.45 16.00
N ALA A 234 -18.14 -8.23 16.45
CA ALA A 234 -17.13 -7.16 16.45
C ALA A 234 -15.88 -7.54 17.26
N VAL A 235 -16.07 -8.14 18.45
CA VAL A 235 -14.97 -8.67 19.27
C VAL A 235 -14.15 -9.72 18.51
N ALA A 236 -14.82 -10.65 17.81
CA ALA A 236 -14.12 -11.68 17.03
C ALA A 236 -13.20 -11.09 15.95
N GLU A 237 -13.70 -10.08 15.21
CA GLU A 237 -12.91 -9.43 14.17
C GLU A 237 -11.72 -8.64 14.76
N TRP A 238 -11.89 -7.88 15.81
CA TRP A 238 -10.78 -7.14 16.41
C TRP A 238 -9.77 -8.06 17.12
N GLN A 239 -10.20 -9.18 17.69
CA GLN A 239 -9.28 -10.22 18.17
C GLN A 239 -8.48 -10.84 17.01
N ARG A 240 -9.11 -11.05 15.84
CA ARG A 240 -8.42 -11.49 14.62
C ARG A 240 -7.35 -10.47 14.19
N THR A 241 -7.65 -9.16 14.23
CA THR A 241 -6.65 -8.12 14.01
C THR A 241 -5.48 -8.24 14.97
N LEU A 242 -5.73 -8.45 16.27
CA LEU A 242 -4.67 -8.54 17.29
C LEU A 242 -3.82 -9.81 17.18
N LYS A 243 -4.37 -10.89 16.63
CA LYS A 243 -3.55 -12.08 16.28
C LYS A 243 -2.55 -11.79 15.17
N ILE A 244 -2.88 -10.91 14.22
CA ILE A 244 -2.02 -10.50 13.11
C ILE A 244 -1.05 -9.40 13.56
N ASN A 245 -1.56 -8.39 14.24
CA ASN A 245 -0.80 -7.26 14.77
C ASN A 245 -1.16 -7.01 16.25
N PRO A 246 -0.45 -7.61 17.20
CA PRO A 246 -0.74 -7.48 18.63
C PRO A 246 -0.67 -6.06 19.19
N LYS A 247 -0.05 -5.13 18.45
CA LYS A 247 0.11 -3.73 18.84
C LYS A 247 -0.81 -2.78 18.09
N ASP A 248 -1.84 -3.29 17.40
CA ASP A 248 -2.80 -2.44 16.70
C ASP A 248 -3.64 -1.64 17.71
N ARG A 249 -3.32 -0.35 17.83
CA ARG A 249 -3.96 0.54 18.81
C ARG A 249 -5.45 0.73 18.53
N ASN A 250 -5.87 0.69 17.27
CA ASN A 250 -7.27 0.84 16.90
C ASN A 250 -8.06 -0.40 17.34
N ALA A 251 -7.55 -1.59 17.03
CA ALA A 251 -8.18 -2.84 17.44
C ALA A 251 -8.26 -2.95 18.98
N ILE A 252 -7.20 -2.60 19.70
CA ILE A 252 -7.19 -2.57 21.17
C ILE A 252 -8.29 -1.64 21.71
N SER A 253 -8.35 -0.41 21.21
CA SER A 253 -9.33 0.58 21.65
C SER A 253 -10.77 0.14 21.35
N ASN A 254 -11.00 -0.39 20.15
CA ASN A 254 -12.31 -0.82 19.70
C ASN A 254 -12.80 -2.08 20.45
N LEU A 255 -11.90 -3.02 20.67
CA LEU A 255 -12.18 -4.21 21.47
C LEU A 255 -12.57 -3.84 22.92
N ALA A 256 -11.87 -2.88 23.53
CA ALA A 256 -12.22 -2.36 24.83
C ALA A 256 -13.62 -1.72 24.87
N LYS A 257 -14.01 -1.00 23.82
CA LYS A 257 -15.37 -0.45 23.67
C LYS A 257 -16.41 -1.58 23.61
N ALA A 258 -16.19 -2.59 22.76
CA ALA A 258 -17.14 -3.70 22.63
C ALA A 258 -17.27 -4.50 23.92
N TYR A 259 -16.19 -4.76 24.63
CA TYR A 259 -16.25 -5.39 25.94
C TYR A 259 -17.07 -4.57 26.94
N ASN A 260 -16.97 -3.25 26.91
CA ASN A 260 -17.75 -2.37 27.75
C ASN A 260 -19.25 -2.46 27.45
N GLU A 261 -19.67 -2.48 26.18
CA GLU A 261 -21.05 -2.66 25.76
C GLU A 261 -21.59 -4.04 26.23
N ILE A 262 -20.82 -5.10 26.03
CA ILE A 262 -21.17 -6.45 26.45
C ILE A 262 -21.31 -6.50 28.02
N ALA A 263 -20.41 -5.84 28.74
CA ALA A 263 -20.45 -5.77 30.18
C ALA A 263 -21.72 -5.07 30.68
N PHE A 264 -22.10 -3.94 30.09
CA PHE A 264 -23.35 -3.26 30.46
C PHE A 264 -24.59 -4.09 30.12
N TYR A 265 -24.57 -4.78 28.96
CA TYR A 265 -25.64 -5.69 28.61
C TYR A 265 -25.76 -6.84 29.62
N ALA A 266 -24.65 -7.48 30.02
CA ALA A 266 -24.62 -8.51 31.05
C ALA A 266 -25.17 -7.99 32.38
N LEU A 267 -24.76 -6.79 32.78
CA LEU A 267 -25.25 -6.13 34.02
C LEU A 267 -26.75 -5.88 33.95
N SER A 268 -27.31 -5.44 32.84
CA SER A 268 -28.74 -5.23 32.63
C SER A 268 -29.57 -6.52 32.77
N LYS A 269 -28.94 -7.66 32.52
CA LYS A 269 -29.51 -9.01 32.70
C LYS A 269 -29.27 -9.59 34.12
N GLY A 270 -28.66 -8.82 35.02
CA GLY A 270 -28.32 -9.26 36.38
C GLY A 270 -27.02 -10.07 36.48
N ASP A 271 -26.34 -10.33 35.38
CA ASP A 271 -25.06 -11.07 35.36
C ASP A 271 -23.89 -10.13 35.74
N LYS A 272 -23.76 -9.85 37.01
CA LYS A 272 -22.67 -9.04 37.56
C LYS A 272 -21.30 -9.71 37.33
N ARG A 273 -21.23 -11.05 37.44
CA ARG A 273 -19.94 -11.78 37.23
C ARG A 273 -19.46 -11.69 35.81
N GLY A 274 -20.33 -11.89 34.84
CA GLY A 274 -20.02 -11.72 33.43
C GLY A 274 -19.60 -10.29 33.08
N ALA A 275 -20.31 -9.28 33.60
CA ALA A 275 -19.94 -7.88 33.41
C ALA A 275 -18.53 -7.58 33.95
N VAL A 276 -18.21 -8.03 35.15
CA VAL A 276 -16.87 -7.84 35.74
C VAL A 276 -15.79 -8.56 34.95
N ALA A 277 -16.08 -9.73 34.39
CA ALA A 277 -15.13 -10.47 33.56
C ALA A 277 -14.73 -9.64 32.29
N TYR A 278 -15.70 -9.02 31.62
CA TYR A 278 -15.42 -8.15 30.47
C TYR A 278 -14.65 -6.88 30.84
N TRP A 279 -14.94 -6.24 31.97
CA TRP A 279 -14.14 -5.10 32.43
C TRP A 279 -12.71 -5.50 32.81
N ARG A 280 -12.49 -6.70 33.37
CA ARG A 280 -11.15 -7.25 33.61
C ARG A 280 -10.42 -7.49 32.29
N ALA A 281 -11.10 -8.03 31.27
CA ALA A 281 -10.54 -8.17 29.92
C ALA A 281 -10.18 -6.79 29.31
N THR A 282 -10.99 -5.75 29.57
CA THR A 282 -10.63 -4.37 29.17
C THR A 282 -9.34 -3.91 29.85
N LEU A 283 -9.17 -4.16 31.17
CA LEU A 283 -7.94 -3.77 31.86
C LEU A 283 -6.71 -4.57 31.43
N SER A 284 -6.88 -5.81 30.98
CA SER A 284 -5.75 -6.58 30.42
C SER A 284 -5.22 -5.98 29.10
N LEU A 285 -6.11 -5.35 28.32
CA LEU A 285 -5.74 -4.65 27.08
C LEU A 285 -5.26 -3.21 27.34
N MET A 286 -5.91 -2.54 28.30
CA MET A 286 -5.69 -1.14 28.62
C MET A 286 -5.58 -0.95 30.16
N PRO A 287 -4.42 -1.22 30.77
CA PRO A 287 -4.25 -1.22 32.23
C PRO A 287 -4.68 0.07 32.93
N ASN A 288 -4.61 1.20 32.23
CA ASN A 288 -4.97 2.52 32.76
C ASN A 288 -6.42 2.94 32.46
N ASN A 289 -7.30 2.00 32.05
CA ASN A 289 -8.70 2.31 31.78
C ASN A 289 -9.46 2.57 33.08
N LYS A 290 -9.64 3.86 33.43
CA LYS A 290 -10.27 4.29 34.67
C LYS A 290 -11.72 3.81 34.80
N ALA A 291 -12.47 3.79 33.69
CA ALA A 291 -13.88 3.36 33.70
C ALA A 291 -14.02 1.88 34.06
N ALA A 292 -13.25 1.01 33.44
CA ALA A 292 -13.24 -0.42 33.75
C ALA A 292 -12.84 -0.66 35.22
N GLY A 293 -11.80 0.03 35.71
CA GLY A 293 -11.37 -0.05 37.09
C GLY A 293 -12.47 0.37 38.09
N TYR A 294 -13.19 1.46 37.76
CA TYR A 294 -14.33 1.91 38.60
C TYR A 294 -15.44 0.87 38.64
N TYR A 295 -15.86 0.31 37.49
CA TYR A 295 -16.97 -0.67 37.48
C TYR A 295 -16.60 -1.99 38.15
N ILE A 296 -15.36 -2.46 38.01
CA ILE A 296 -14.86 -3.63 38.75
C ILE A 296 -14.95 -3.40 40.27
N LYS A 297 -14.53 -2.22 40.76
CA LYS A 297 -14.61 -1.88 42.19
C LYS A 297 -16.05 -1.82 42.67
N LYS A 298 -16.97 -1.33 41.83
CA LYS A 298 -18.38 -1.14 42.15
C LYS A 298 -19.17 -2.45 42.17
N TYR A 299 -18.91 -3.38 41.24
CA TYR A 299 -19.72 -4.57 41.02
C TYR A 299 -18.96 -5.89 41.25
N GLY A 300 -17.68 -5.86 41.52
CA GLY A 300 -16.83 -7.05 41.69
C GLY A 300 -16.75 -7.58 43.11
N LYS A 301 -17.60 -7.04 44.01
CA LYS A 301 -17.74 -7.52 45.40
C LYS A 301 -18.72 -8.67 45.46
#